data_8affd0b4818ed570a05e63de29d011fd
#
_entry.id   8affd0b4818ed570a05e63de29d011fd
#
_cell.length_a   1.000
_cell.length_b   1.000
_cell.length_c   1.000
_cell.angle_alpha   90.00
_cell.angle_beta   90.00
_cell.angle_gamma   90.00
#
_symmetry.space_group_name_H-M   'P 1'
#
loop_
_entity.id
_entity.type
_entity.pdbx_description
1 polymer ?
#
loop_
_entity_poly.entity_id
_entity_poly.type
_entity_poly.pdbx_seq_one_letter_code
_entity_poly.pdbx_strand_id
1 'polypeptide(L)'
;MEQNMFCYQCQETAGCTGCTKMGVCGKTPHVAALQDLLVWVTKGLSAVTTQMRREDLNVTGEINQLITKNLFTTITNANFDPEMITSQIEKTLQIKKVLLLQLKNPEKLPEAARWSAAPSEFAAKAATVGVLSAKDEDIRSLRELITYGLKGLSAYSRHANVLLKEDKELDTFLPVSYTHLTLPTIL
;
A
#
# COMPACT_ATOMS: atom_id res chain seq x y z
N MET A 1 -19.24 -17.86 4.44
CA MET A 1 -19.46 -16.47 4.01
C MET A 1 -18.74 -16.29 2.70
N GLU A 2 -19.45 -15.94 1.62
CA GLU A 2 -18.81 -15.56 0.36
C GLU A 2 -17.89 -14.37 0.63
N GLN A 3 -16.59 -14.53 0.37
CA GLN A 3 -15.65 -13.42 0.43
C GLN A 3 -15.94 -12.52 -0.77
N ASN A 4 -16.57 -11.39 -0.54
CA ASN A 4 -16.72 -10.38 -1.56
C ASN A 4 -15.41 -9.61 -1.74
N MET A 5 -15.06 -9.28 -2.97
CA MET A 5 -13.93 -8.42 -3.32
C MET A 5 -14.43 -7.16 -4.01
N PHE A 6 -13.58 -6.17 -4.13
CA PHE A 6 -13.78 -5.06 -5.07
C PHE A 6 -12.45 -4.71 -5.74
N CYS A 7 -12.43 -4.73 -7.08
CA CYS A 7 -11.25 -4.34 -7.86
C CYS A 7 -11.68 -3.70 -9.18
N TYR A 8 -11.12 -2.53 -9.50
CA TYR A 8 -11.37 -1.82 -10.75
C TYR A 8 -10.07 -1.25 -11.37
N GLN A 9 -8.93 -1.93 -11.13
CA GLN A 9 -7.61 -1.43 -11.51
C GLN A 9 -7.30 -1.52 -13.01
N CYS A 10 -8.12 -2.21 -13.81
CA CYS A 10 -7.87 -2.38 -15.24
C CYS A 10 -9.12 -2.07 -16.06
N GLN A 11 -8.94 -1.80 -17.35
CA GLN A 11 -10.05 -1.55 -18.29
C GLN A 11 -10.97 -2.77 -18.47
N GLU A 12 -10.47 -3.98 -18.18
CA GLU A 12 -11.22 -5.24 -18.29
C GLU A 12 -12.12 -5.50 -17.08
N THR A 13 -12.28 -4.53 -16.21
CA THR A 13 -13.09 -4.70 -14.98
C THR A 13 -14.53 -5.07 -15.32
N ALA A 14 -15.13 -5.99 -14.58
CA ALA A 14 -16.45 -6.55 -14.86
C ALA A 14 -17.52 -5.45 -14.98
N GLY A 15 -18.21 -5.42 -16.13
CA GLY A 15 -19.27 -4.46 -16.41
C GLY A 15 -18.84 -2.99 -16.38
N CYS A 16 -17.56 -2.67 -16.48
CA CYS A 16 -16.99 -1.33 -16.32
C CYS A 16 -17.26 -0.69 -14.94
N THR A 17 -17.69 -1.48 -13.95
CA THR A 17 -18.07 -1.01 -12.61
C THR A 17 -17.19 -1.57 -11.49
N GLY A 18 -16.58 -2.72 -11.71
CA GLY A 18 -15.70 -3.38 -10.74
C GLY A 18 -15.93 -4.90 -10.66
N CYS A 19 -14.86 -5.63 -10.38
CA CYS A 19 -14.92 -7.07 -10.10
C CYS A 19 -15.29 -7.28 -8.63
N THR A 20 -16.41 -7.95 -8.37
CA THR A 20 -16.96 -8.11 -7.00
C THR A 20 -16.95 -9.55 -6.50
N LYS A 21 -16.88 -10.55 -7.38
CA LYS A 21 -16.85 -11.98 -7.03
C LYS A 21 -15.48 -12.60 -7.32
N MET A 22 -14.96 -12.37 -8.51
CA MET A 22 -13.64 -12.76 -8.99
C MET A 22 -13.19 -11.74 -10.03
N GLY A 23 -11.88 -11.48 -10.09
CA GLY A 23 -11.31 -10.64 -11.15
C GLY A 23 -11.49 -11.30 -12.52
N VAL A 24 -11.83 -10.53 -13.56
CA VAL A 24 -11.82 -11.01 -14.96
C VAL A 24 -10.43 -11.58 -15.32
N CYS A 25 -9.37 -11.05 -14.71
CA CYS A 25 -8.00 -11.55 -14.83
C CYS A 25 -7.68 -12.82 -14.01
N GLY A 26 -8.65 -13.41 -13.32
CA GLY A 26 -8.47 -14.58 -12.45
C GLY A 26 -8.06 -14.25 -11.00
N LYS A 27 -7.94 -12.97 -10.61
CA LYS A 27 -7.66 -12.59 -9.22
C LYS A 27 -8.76 -13.08 -8.29
N THR A 28 -8.38 -13.87 -7.29
CA THR A 28 -9.32 -14.36 -6.28
C THR A 28 -9.65 -13.30 -5.23
N PRO A 29 -10.80 -13.41 -4.52
CA PRO A 29 -11.11 -12.52 -3.40
C PRO A 29 -10.02 -12.50 -2.32
N HIS A 30 -9.42 -13.64 -2.03
CA HIS A 30 -8.32 -13.75 -1.07
C HIS A 30 -7.10 -12.93 -1.48
N VAL A 31 -6.66 -13.05 -2.74
CA VAL A 31 -5.54 -12.26 -3.28
C VAL A 31 -5.88 -10.77 -3.30
N ALA A 32 -7.11 -10.39 -3.67
CA ALA A 32 -7.53 -8.99 -3.64
C ALA A 32 -7.45 -8.41 -2.23
N ALA A 33 -7.95 -9.14 -1.21
CA ALA A 33 -7.89 -8.73 0.19
C ALA A 33 -6.45 -8.55 0.69
N LEU A 34 -5.55 -9.48 0.37
CA LEU A 34 -4.13 -9.37 0.71
C LEU A 34 -3.46 -8.18 0.01
N GLN A 35 -3.79 -7.90 -1.25
CA GLN A 35 -3.27 -6.74 -1.97
C GLN A 35 -3.77 -5.43 -1.34
N ASP A 36 -5.04 -5.34 -0.95
CA ASP A 36 -5.59 -4.18 -0.24
C ASP A 36 -4.86 -3.96 1.10
N LEU A 37 -4.61 -5.03 1.84
CA LEU A 37 -3.85 -4.96 3.09
C LEU A 37 -2.40 -4.51 2.85
N LEU A 38 -1.72 -5.05 1.82
CA LEU A 38 -0.36 -4.64 1.46
C LEU A 38 -0.31 -3.16 1.10
N VAL A 39 -1.29 -2.67 0.33
CA VAL A 39 -1.44 -1.24 0.01
C VAL A 39 -1.58 -0.43 1.30
N TRP A 40 -2.42 -0.86 2.23
CA TRP A 40 -2.67 -0.15 3.48
C TRP A 40 -1.47 -0.15 4.42
N VAL A 41 -0.77 -1.26 4.62
CA VAL A 41 0.45 -1.29 5.45
C VAL A 41 1.59 -0.49 4.81
N THR A 42 1.62 -0.40 3.49
CA THR A 42 2.59 0.44 2.77
C THR A 42 2.32 1.93 2.98
N LYS A 43 1.05 2.34 3.03
CA LYS A 43 0.68 3.71 3.47
C LYS A 43 1.22 3.98 4.87
N GLY A 44 1.08 3.01 5.78
CA GLY A 44 1.62 3.11 7.12
C GLY A 44 3.15 3.26 7.16
N LEU A 45 3.89 2.47 6.38
CA LEU A 45 5.35 2.59 6.26
C LEU A 45 5.73 3.96 5.67
N SER A 46 5.00 4.44 4.68
CA SER A 46 5.21 5.77 4.08
C SER A 46 5.03 6.91 5.10
N ALA A 47 4.02 6.80 5.97
CA ALA A 47 3.80 7.77 7.05
C ALA A 47 4.96 7.79 8.05
N VAL A 48 5.49 6.61 8.42
CA VAL A 48 6.66 6.49 9.29
C VAL A 48 7.89 7.11 8.64
N THR A 49 8.21 6.76 7.40
CA THR A 49 9.39 7.30 6.70
C THR A 49 9.30 8.80 6.42
N THR A 50 8.10 9.32 6.19
CA THR A 50 7.86 10.76 6.06
C THR A 50 8.10 11.47 7.39
N GLN A 51 7.64 10.91 8.52
CA GLN A 51 7.90 11.47 9.84
C GLN A 51 9.39 11.40 10.20
N MET A 52 10.08 10.30 9.86
CA MET A 52 11.54 10.19 10.03
C MET A 52 12.27 11.34 9.34
N ARG A 53 11.92 11.65 8.08
CA ARG A 53 12.52 12.78 7.35
C ARG A 53 12.23 14.12 8.00
N ARG A 54 11.05 14.32 8.58
CA ARG A 54 10.70 15.54 9.35
C ARG A 54 11.49 15.68 10.65
N GLU A 55 11.97 14.56 11.18
CA GLU A 55 12.80 14.51 12.40
C GLU A 55 14.31 14.42 12.05
N ASP A 56 14.69 14.67 10.80
CA ASP A 56 16.07 14.57 10.28
C ASP A 56 16.72 13.20 10.49
N LEU A 57 15.89 12.14 10.56
CA LEU A 57 16.36 10.75 10.65
C LEU A 57 16.58 10.16 9.26
N ASN A 58 17.61 9.31 9.15
CA ASN A 58 17.96 8.68 7.88
C ASN A 58 16.95 7.61 7.47
N VAL A 59 16.53 7.65 6.20
CA VAL A 59 15.74 6.59 5.56
C VAL A 59 16.61 5.97 4.46
N THR A 60 16.96 4.70 4.60
CA THR A 60 17.84 4.01 3.66
C THR A 60 17.16 3.76 2.31
N GLY A 61 17.94 3.62 1.24
CA GLY A 61 17.44 3.28 -0.10
C GLY A 61 16.64 1.97 -0.10
N GLU A 62 17.06 0.97 0.70
CA GLU A 62 16.34 -0.32 0.83
C GLU A 62 14.89 -0.15 1.32
N ILE A 63 14.64 0.81 2.23
CA ILE A 63 13.30 1.09 2.73
C ILE A 63 12.46 1.75 1.63
N ASN A 64 13.03 2.69 0.87
CA ASN A 64 12.36 3.32 -0.27
C ASN A 64 12.04 2.28 -1.35
N GLN A 65 12.98 1.40 -1.67
CA GLN A 65 12.80 0.30 -2.61
C GLN A 65 11.72 -0.70 -2.14
N LEU A 66 11.56 -0.91 -0.81
CA LEU A 66 10.48 -1.74 -0.28
C LEU A 66 9.11 -1.11 -0.55
N ILE A 67 8.95 0.20 -0.34
CA ILE A 67 7.70 0.92 -0.67
C ILE A 67 7.39 0.78 -2.16
N THR A 68 8.37 1.05 -3.02
CA THR A 68 8.26 0.89 -4.47
C THR A 68 7.87 -0.54 -4.85
N LYS A 69 8.53 -1.55 -4.27
CA LYS A 69 8.25 -2.96 -4.52
C LYS A 69 6.83 -3.34 -4.09
N ASN A 70 6.37 -2.87 -2.93
CA ASN A 70 5.03 -3.15 -2.42
C ASN A 70 3.95 -2.61 -3.36
N LEU A 71 4.10 -1.37 -3.82
CA LEU A 71 3.17 -0.77 -4.78
C LEU A 71 3.19 -1.53 -6.12
N PHE A 72 4.38 -1.85 -6.64
CA PHE A 72 4.54 -2.62 -7.87
C PHE A 72 3.87 -4.01 -7.76
N THR A 73 4.03 -4.71 -6.63
CA THR A 73 3.44 -6.04 -6.40
C THR A 73 1.91 -6.02 -6.53
N THR A 74 1.27 -4.89 -6.23
CA THR A 74 -0.19 -4.75 -6.28
C THR A 74 -0.72 -4.21 -7.61
N ILE A 75 0.13 -4.02 -8.61
CA ILE A 75 -0.28 -3.65 -9.96
C ILE A 75 -1.03 -4.84 -10.61
N THR A 76 -1.95 -4.51 -11.52
CA THR A 76 -2.71 -5.50 -12.30
C THR A 76 -1.80 -6.58 -12.89
N ASN A 77 -2.11 -7.83 -12.61
CA ASN A 77 -1.41 -9.02 -13.12
C ASN A 77 0.07 -9.15 -12.71
N ALA A 78 0.57 -8.35 -11.77
CA ALA A 78 1.98 -8.43 -11.37
C ALA A 78 2.26 -9.62 -10.43
N ASN A 79 1.39 -9.86 -9.45
CA ASN A 79 1.54 -10.98 -8.53
C ASN A 79 0.18 -11.44 -7.96
N PHE A 80 -0.11 -12.73 -8.07
CA PHE A 80 -1.30 -13.39 -7.52
C PHE A 80 -0.96 -14.50 -6.52
N ASP A 81 0.30 -14.61 -6.09
CA ASP A 81 0.74 -15.58 -5.09
C ASP A 81 0.43 -15.06 -3.67
N PRO A 82 -0.52 -15.67 -2.94
CA PRO A 82 -0.92 -15.23 -1.62
C PRO A 82 0.19 -15.40 -0.57
N GLU A 83 1.06 -16.40 -0.70
CA GLU A 83 2.15 -16.64 0.25
C GLU A 83 3.21 -15.55 0.12
N MET A 84 3.58 -15.20 -1.11
CA MET A 84 4.50 -14.10 -1.38
C MET A 84 3.96 -12.75 -0.89
N ILE A 85 2.67 -12.48 -1.11
CA ILE A 85 2.06 -11.23 -0.64
C ILE A 85 2.02 -11.20 0.90
N THR A 86 1.66 -12.30 1.54
CA THR A 86 1.67 -12.44 3.01
C THR A 86 3.07 -12.17 3.57
N SER A 87 4.10 -12.82 3.04
CA SER A 87 5.50 -12.60 3.45
C SER A 87 5.92 -11.12 3.26
N GLN A 88 5.46 -10.48 2.21
CA GLN A 88 5.74 -9.07 1.95
C GLN A 88 5.06 -8.14 2.97
N ILE A 89 3.83 -8.46 3.38
CA ILE A 89 3.14 -7.75 4.48
C ILE A 89 3.92 -7.90 5.78
N GLU A 90 4.30 -9.13 6.17
CA GLU A 90 5.07 -9.40 7.38
C GLU A 90 6.38 -8.62 7.40
N LYS A 91 7.15 -8.67 6.30
CA LYS A 91 8.39 -7.91 6.17
C LYS A 91 8.16 -6.41 6.35
N THR A 92 7.10 -5.88 5.76
CA THR A 92 6.75 -4.46 5.87
C THR A 92 6.40 -4.09 7.31
N LEU A 93 5.64 -4.94 8.01
CA LEU A 93 5.29 -4.73 9.41
C LEU A 93 6.50 -4.79 10.34
N GLN A 94 7.43 -5.73 10.11
CA GLN A 94 8.67 -5.84 10.88
C GLN A 94 9.54 -4.59 10.75
N ILE A 95 9.79 -4.14 9.53
CA ILE A 95 10.57 -2.93 9.26
C ILE A 95 9.89 -1.72 9.89
N LYS A 96 8.60 -1.55 9.67
CA LYS A 96 7.80 -0.46 10.24
C LYS A 96 7.91 -0.42 11.76
N LYS A 97 7.83 -1.57 12.44
CA LYS A 97 7.97 -1.68 13.90
C LYS A 97 9.32 -1.15 14.38
N VAL A 98 10.40 -1.52 13.71
CA VAL A 98 11.76 -1.06 14.07
C VAL A 98 11.90 0.45 13.86
N LEU A 99 11.35 1.00 12.77
CA LEU A 99 11.43 2.42 12.48
C LEU A 99 10.60 3.27 13.45
N LEU A 100 9.44 2.78 13.89
CA LEU A 100 8.60 3.46 14.87
C LEU A 100 9.33 3.72 16.20
N LEU A 101 10.23 2.83 16.60
CA LEU A 101 11.02 2.99 17.83
C LEU A 101 12.03 4.15 17.78
N GLN A 102 12.31 4.67 16.60
CA GLN A 102 13.24 5.79 16.40
C GLN A 102 12.53 7.16 16.47
N LEU A 103 11.21 7.19 16.38
CA LEU A 103 10.44 8.43 16.36
C LEU A 103 10.13 8.97 17.75
N LYS A 104 10.06 10.30 17.87
CA LYS A 104 9.78 10.99 19.15
C LYS A 104 8.33 10.80 19.62
N ASN A 105 7.36 10.81 18.69
CA ASN A 105 5.92 10.75 19.01
C ASN A 105 5.19 9.80 18.04
N PRO A 106 5.50 8.49 18.05
CA PRO A 106 4.90 7.54 17.11
C PRO A 106 3.39 7.37 17.33
N GLU A 107 2.87 7.68 18.53
CA GLU A 107 1.44 7.59 18.87
C GLU A 107 0.57 8.59 18.07
N LYS A 108 1.15 9.68 17.57
CA LYS A 108 0.44 10.69 16.75
C LYS A 108 0.27 10.29 15.31
N LEU A 109 0.95 9.23 14.86
CA LEU A 109 0.84 8.73 13.50
C LEU A 109 -0.52 8.03 13.27
N PRO A 110 -0.99 7.98 12.01
CA PRO A 110 -2.23 7.30 11.67
C PRO A 110 -2.20 5.81 12.03
N GLU A 111 -3.38 5.20 12.14
CA GLU A 111 -3.53 3.78 12.50
C GLU A 111 -2.66 2.86 11.62
N ALA A 112 -2.63 3.09 10.31
CA ALA A 112 -1.84 2.31 9.37
C ALA A 112 -0.34 2.26 9.72
N ALA A 113 0.20 3.35 10.28
CA ALA A 113 1.59 3.41 10.75
C ALA A 113 1.82 2.58 12.01
N ARG A 114 0.86 2.56 12.93
CA ARG A 114 0.98 1.93 14.25
C ARG A 114 0.54 0.46 14.29
N TRP A 115 -0.36 0.06 13.39
CA TRP A 115 -0.92 -1.28 13.36
C TRP A 115 0.15 -2.34 13.07
N SER A 116 0.08 -3.45 13.82
CA SER A 116 0.88 -4.66 13.61
C SER A 116 0.06 -5.86 14.05
N ALA A 117 0.18 -6.98 13.35
CA ALA A 117 -0.54 -8.22 13.66
C ALA A 117 0.17 -9.44 13.09
N ALA A 118 -0.26 -10.63 13.52
CA ALA A 118 0.16 -11.90 12.94
C ALA A 118 -0.65 -12.21 11.65
N PRO A 119 -0.16 -13.09 10.77
CA PRO A 119 -0.87 -13.46 9.53
C PRO A 119 -2.29 -13.96 9.73
N SER A 120 -2.60 -14.60 10.87
CA SER A 120 -3.95 -15.04 11.23
C SER A 120 -4.98 -13.92 11.33
N GLU A 121 -4.54 -12.69 11.52
CA GLU A 121 -5.40 -11.50 11.65
C GLU A 121 -5.53 -10.71 10.34
N PHE A 122 -4.74 -11.05 9.31
CA PHE A 122 -4.70 -10.30 8.06
C PHE A 122 -6.04 -10.25 7.34
N ALA A 123 -6.78 -11.36 7.31
CA ALA A 123 -8.08 -11.42 6.66
C ALA A 123 -9.10 -10.48 7.32
N ALA A 124 -9.12 -10.43 8.65
CA ALA A 124 -10.01 -9.54 9.41
C ALA A 124 -9.67 -8.05 9.14
N LYS A 125 -8.39 -7.71 9.11
CA LYS A 125 -7.96 -6.33 8.83
C LYS A 125 -8.22 -5.94 7.38
N ALA A 126 -7.93 -6.81 6.42
CA ALA A 126 -8.16 -6.57 5.00
C ALA A 126 -9.63 -6.20 4.70
N ALA A 127 -10.57 -6.83 5.38
CA ALA A 127 -12.00 -6.55 5.25
C ALA A 127 -12.39 -5.10 5.64
N THR A 128 -11.53 -4.39 6.37
CA THR A 128 -11.82 -3.03 6.86
C THR A 128 -11.05 -1.92 6.14
N VAL A 129 -10.08 -2.27 5.31
CA VAL A 129 -9.14 -1.30 4.72
C VAL A 129 -9.12 -1.27 3.19
N GLY A 130 -9.96 -2.06 2.53
CA GLY A 130 -10.10 -2.08 1.08
C GLY A 130 -10.65 -0.78 0.51
N VAL A 131 -10.70 -0.69 -0.82
CA VAL A 131 -11.12 0.49 -1.56
C VAL A 131 -12.45 1.05 -1.06
N LEU A 132 -13.44 0.19 -0.81
CA LEU A 132 -14.79 0.59 -0.37
C LEU A 132 -14.87 0.99 1.11
N SER A 133 -13.77 0.98 1.86
CA SER A 133 -13.75 1.45 3.25
C SER A 133 -13.98 2.96 3.38
N ALA A 134 -13.60 3.75 2.36
CA ALA A 134 -13.94 5.17 2.28
C ALA A 134 -15.39 5.32 1.80
N LYS A 135 -16.25 5.86 2.69
CA LYS A 135 -17.70 5.99 2.41
C LYS A 135 -18.02 7.10 1.42
N ASP A 136 -17.29 8.21 1.52
CA ASP A 136 -17.43 9.33 0.60
C ASP A 136 -16.82 8.97 -0.76
N GLU A 137 -17.63 9.09 -1.81
CA GLU A 137 -17.27 8.66 -3.16
C GLU A 137 -16.21 9.55 -3.80
N ASP A 138 -16.28 10.85 -3.58
CA ASP A 138 -15.34 11.81 -4.16
C ASP A 138 -13.96 11.63 -3.50
N ILE A 139 -13.93 11.52 -2.17
CA ILE A 139 -12.70 11.24 -1.42
C ILE A 139 -12.10 9.90 -1.84
N ARG A 140 -12.92 8.85 -1.96
CA ARG A 140 -12.50 7.54 -2.44
C ARG A 140 -11.87 7.63 -3.83
N SER A 141 -12.56 8.26 -4.76
CA SER A 141 -12.12 8.41 -6.15
C SER A 141 -10.80 9.16 -6.26
N LEU A 142 -10.64 10.27 -5.54
CA LEU A 142 -9.39 11.03 -5.52
C LEU A 142 -8.23 10.24 -4.90
N ARG A 143 -8.48 9.52 -3.80
CA ARG A 143 -7.47 8.65 -3.17
C ARG A 143 -7.01 7.54 -4.09
N GLU A 144 -7.94 6.91 -4.79
CA GLU A 144 -7.61 5.83 -5.72
C GLU A 144 -6.90 6.36 -6.97
N LEU A 145 -7.26 7.53 -7.47
CA LEU A 145 -6.54 8.20 -8.57
C LEU A 145 -5.06 8.41 -8.21
N ILE A 146 -4.79 8.93 -7.01
CA ILE A 146 -3.41 9.12 -6.52
C ILE A 146 -2.71 7.76 -6.35
N THR A 147 -3.37 6.79 -5.72
CA THR A 147 -2.83 5.44 -5.52
C THR A 147 -2.47 4.81 -6.87
N TYR A 148 -3.32 4.96 -7.88
CA TYR A 148 -3.11 4.44 -9.22
C TYR A 148 -1.90 5.08 -9.91
N GLY A 149 -1.80 6.40 -9.83
CA GLY A 149 -0.63 7.15 -10.34
C GLY A 149 0.68 6.71 -9.68
N LEU A 150 0.68 6.56 -8.35
CA LEU A 150 1.85 6.10 -7.60
C LEU A 150 2.23 4.64 -7.91
N LYS A 151 1.27 3.76 -8.16
CA LYS A 151 1.54 2.40 -8.65
C LYS A 151 2.22 2.44 -10.03
N GLY A 152 1.72 3.27 -10.95
CA GLY A 152 2.34 3.46 -12.26
C GLY A 152 3.79 3.97 -12.15
N LEU A 153 4.02 4.99 -11.32
CA LEU A 153 5.36 5.51 -11.06
C LEU A 153 6.27 4.43 -10.44
N SER A 154 5.73 3.62 -9.53
CA SER A 154 6.47 2.49 -8.91
C SER A 154 6.92 1.45 -9.91
N ALA A 155 6.18 1.22 -11.00
CA ALA A 155 6.58 0.29 -12.05
C ALA A 155 7.87 0.74 -12.72
N TYR A 156 7.95 2.00 -13.12
CA TYR A 156 9.17 2.56 -13.73
C TYR A 156 10.32 2.62 -12.74
N SER A 157 10.08 3.10 -11.52
CA SER A 157 11.08 3.14 -10.46
C SER A 157 11.64 1.73 -10.16
N ARG A 158 10.79 0.72 -10.08
CA ARG A 158 11.21 -0.66 -9.83
C ARG A 158 12.12 -1.18 -10.94
N HIS A 159 11.83 -0.90 -12.20
CA HIS A 159 12.69 -1.28 -13.31
C HIS A 159 14.05 -0.55 -13.25
N ALA A 160 14.07 0.73 -12.93
CA ALA A 160 15.33 1.46 -12.73
C ALA A 160 16.16 0.88 -11.58
N ASN A 161 15.53 0.56 -10.44
CA ASN A 161 16.20 -0.03 -9.28
C ASN A 161 16.82 -1.40 -9.57
N VAL A 162 16.19 -2.22 -10.41
CA VAL A 162 16.77 -3.50 -10.88
C VAL A 162 18.06 -3.26 -11.67
N LEU A 163 18.15 -2.14 -12.37
CA LEU A 163 19.35 -1.70 -13.10
C LEU A 163 20.34 -0.92 -12.21
N LEU A 164 20.19 -0.97 -10.89
CA LEU A 164 20.99 -0.25 -9.91
C LEU A 164 21.00 1.27 -10.11
N LYS A 165 19.89 1.81 -10.64
CA LYS A 165 19.64 3.24 -10.76
C LYS A 165 18.68 3.68 -9.68
N GLU A 166 19.07 4.66 -8.90
CA GLU A 166 18.29 5.28 -7.83
C GLU A 166 18.10 6.76 -8.13
N ASP A 167 16.94 7.28 -7.77
CA ASP A 167 16.60 8.69 -7.85
C ASP A 167 16.10 9.16 -6.48
N LYS A 168 16.88 10.02 -5.83
CA LYS A 168 16.58 10.50 -4.47
C LYS A 168 15.32 11.36 -4.39
N GLU A 169 14.99 12.09 -5.45
CA GLU A 169 13.78 12.91 -5.49
C GLU A 169 12.56 11.99 -5.55
N LEU A 170 12.60 10.99 -6.41
CA LEU A 170 11.56 9.97 -6.54
C LEU A 170 11.40 9.15 -5.25
N ASP A 171 12.50 8.77 -4.63
CA ASP A 171 12.54 8.03 -3.37
C ASP A 171 11.93 8.82 -2.19
N THR A 172 11.91 10.14 -2.30
CA THR A 172 11.24 11.02 -1.34
C THR A 172 9.80 11.28 -1.74
N PHE A 173 9.54 11.52 -3.01
CA PHE A 173 8.22 11.85 -3.54
C PHE A 173 7.20 10.74 -3.30
N LEU A 174 7.54 9.47 -3.61
CA LEU A 174 6.64 8.33 -3.48
C LEU A 174 6.06 8.19 -2.06
N PRO A 175 6.87 8.06 -0.99
CA PRO A 175 6.33 7.91 0.36
C PRO A 175 5.62 9.18 0.86
N VAL A 176 6.11 10.38 0.54
CA VAL A 176 5.45 11.63 0.95
C VAL A 176 4.06 11.73 0.33
N SER A 177 3.93 11.54 -0.97
CA SER A 177 2.65 11.58 -1.68
C SER A 177 1.69 10.50 -1.15
N TYR A 178 2.19 9.30 -0.85
CA TYR A 178 1.40 8.20 -0.34
C TYR A 178 0.93 8.42 1.11
N THR A 179 1.71 9.14 1.91
CA THR A 179 1.34 9.53 3.28
C THR A 179 0.08 10.40 3.31
N HIS A 180 -0.10 11.31 2.36
CA HIS A 180 -1.28 12.17 2.31
C HIS A 180 -2.60 11.38 2.21
N LEU A 181 -2.56 10.15 1.72
CA LEU A 181 -3.73 9.27 1.66
C LEU A 181 -4.13 8.67 3.02
N THR A 182 -3.31 8.78 4.04
CA THR A 182 -3.58 8.26 5.40
C THR A 182 -4.13 9.34 6.33
N LEU A 183 -3.99 10.61 5.98
CA LEU A 183 -4.46 11.71 6.80
C LEU A 183 -6.00 11.77 6.77
N PRO A 184 -6.69 12.05 7.90
CA PRO A 184 -8.08 12.42 7.85
C PRO A 184 -8.21 13.64 6.95
N THR A 185 -9.17 13.61 6.03
CA THR A 185 -9.47 14.75 5.20
C THR A 185 -10.05 15.82 6.12
N ILE A 186 -9.25 16.82 6.44
CA ILE A 186 -9.75 18.05 7.05
C ILE A 186 -10.32 18.84 5.87
N LEU A 187 -11.61 18.80 5.70
CA LEU A 187 -12.36 19.78 4.92
C LEU A 187 -12.77 20.91 5.84
#